data_fa45f21accd4d43a26bd82975b98554b
#
_entry.id   fa45f21accd4d43a26bd82975b98554b
#
_cell.length_a   1.000
_cell.length_b   1.000
_cell.length_c   1.000
_cell.angle_alpha   90.00
_cell.angle_beta   90.00
_cell.angle_gamma   90.00
#
_symmetry.space_group_name_H-M   'P 1'
#
loop_
_entity.id
_entity.type
_entity.pdbx_description
1 polymer ?
#
loop_
_entity_poly.entity_id
_entity_poly.type
_entity_poly.pdbx_seq_one_letter_code
_entity_poly.pdbx_strand_id
1 'polypeptide(L)'
;MTQPLFSCSSSNEQEAETLPTPQLVFLFSPGGLGDMSYNDRILEGVQQFKMDYPQVDLYLYSPASLEEAEKIFSDWIQKPGQHTPALFTLASSDYEPIVEKLLVGKELTSNKKVLLFESSKQYAEGISTFQISMFGASYLAGITASEITNQAEKALIVLANNTDSPIHIAREGFMTGFQGTCETTYLANDWTGYISANLTYRKMKEWGQQYPFIFPVAGGSNAGIYRYSREYDSCPYLVGMDIDQSHLSNQITGSVIKHIDRLIYHYLSEWATVGKLPASQLYGLESGYVDWVVSPLFQGALQSLVENHRQTAITQEKAYYEATQP
;
A
#
# COMPACT_ATOMS: atom_id res chain seq x y z
N MET A 1 0.13 -61.46 60.36
CA MET A 1 1.16 -60.72 59.63
C MET A 1 0.64 -60.44 58.25
N THR A 2 0.09 -59.26 58.03
CA THR A 2 -0.49 -58.80 56.76
C THR A 2 0.38 -57.68 56.24
N GLN A 3 1.00 -57.88 55.08
CA GLN A 3 1.76 -56.90 54.38
C GLN A 3 0.80 -56.00 53.57
N PRO A 4 1.03 -54.65 53.45
CA PRO A 4 0.28 -53.79 52.59
C PRO A 4 0.89 -53.79 51.18
N LEU A 5 0.05 -53.94 50.13
CA LEU A 5 0.37 -53.74 48.73
C LEU A 5 0.42 -52.26 48.45
N PHE A 6 1.56 -51.73 48.05
CA PHE A 6 1.71 -50.40 47.43
C PHE A 6 1.31 -50.50 45.99
N SER A 7 0.22 -49.80 45.59
CA SER A 7 -0.14 -49.53 44.20
C SER A 7 0.59 -48.28 43.75
N CYS A 8 1.54 -48.40 42.83
CA CYS A 8 2.07 -47.29 42.04
C CYS A 8 1.07 -46.97 40.94
N SER A 9 0.34 -45.88 41.09
CA SER A 9 -0.37 -45.25 39.98
C SER A 9 0.64 -44.41 39.19
N SER A 10 1.04 -44.90 38.02
CA SER A 10 1.74 -44.09 37.02
C SER A 10 0.73 -43.09 36.47
N SER A 11 0.84 -41.84 36.89
CA SER A 11 0.21 -40.70 36.18
C SER A 11 0.90 -40.54 34.82
N ASN A 12 0.27 -41.00 33.77
CA ASN A 12 0.58 -40.56 32.44
C ASN A 12 0.16 -39.07 32.34
N GLU A 13 1.06 -38.17 32.64
CA GLU A 13 0.97 -36.81 32.13
C GLU A 13 1.17 -36.94 30.62
N GLN A 14 0.07 -36.93 29.87
CA GLN A 14 0.10 -36.62 28.48
C GLN A 14 0.61 -35.16 28.38
N GLU A 15 1.87 -34.98 28.00
CA GLU A 15 2.34 -33.69 27.51
C GLU A 15 1.36 -33.29 26.44
N ALA A 16 0.61 -32.22 26.66
CA ALA A 16 -0.24 -31.62 25.64
C ALA A 16 0.70 -31.23 24.52
N GLU A 17 0.59 -31.90 23.36
CA GLU A 17 1.27 -31.48 22.13
C GLU A 17 0.91 -30.01 21.90
N THR A 18 1.83 -29.12 22.20
CA THR A 18 1.66 -27.71 21.86
C THR A 18 1.61 -27.62 20.35
N LEU A 19 0.45 -27.23 19.80
CA LEU A 19 0.31 -26.98 18.37
C LEU A 19 1.40 -25.99 17.96
N PRO A 20 2.07 -26.24 16.83
CA PRO A 20 3.15 -25.38 16.37
C PRO A 20 2.63 -23.96 16.10
N THR A 21 3.28 -22.96 16.67
CA THR A 21 2.90 -21.55 16.59
C THR A 21 3.06 -21.01 15.16
N PRO A 22 1.98 -20.50 14.53
CA PRO A 22 2.09 -19.91 13.19
C PRO A 22 3.06 -18.73 13.17
N GLN A 23 3.79 -18.56 12.06
CA GLN A 23 4.82 -17.50 11.91
C GLN A 23 4.45 -16.56 10.77
N LEU A 24 4.46 -15.27 11.05
CA LEU A 24 4.32 -14.19 10.08
C LEU A 24 5.62 -13.38 10.02
N VAL A 25 6.24 -13.37 8.84
CA VAL A 25 7.35 -12.45 8.52
C VAL A 25 6.79 -11.32 7.66
N PHE A 26 7.00 -10.10 8.08
CA PHE A 26 6.50 -8.92 7.39
C PHE A 26 7.66 -8.01 6.97
N LEU A 27 7.79 -7.79 5.67
CA LEU A 27 8.83 -6.97 5.07
C LEU A 27 8.20 -5.69 4.53
N PHE A 28 8.47 -4.55 5.18
CA PHE A 28 8.01 -3.23 4.74
C PHE A 28 8.74 -2.80 3.46
N SER A 29 8.19 -1.83 2.73
CA SER A 29 8.85 -1.28 1.55
C SER A 29 10.20 -0.63 1.90
N PRO A 30 11.12 -0.48 0.93
CA PRO A 30 12.44 0.12 1.19
C PRO A 30 12.39 1.55 1.72
N GLY A 31 11.28 2.28 1.51
CA GLY A 31 11.05 3.62 2.10
C GLY A 31 10.99 3.62 3.62
N GLY A 32 10.70 2.48 4.23
CA GLY A 32 10.67 2.28 5.67
C GLY A 32 9.49 2.94 6.38
N LEU A 33 9.46 2.75 7.71
CA LEU A 33 8.45 3.33 8.60
C LEU A 33 8.72 4.83 8.83
N GLY A 34 7.69 5.57 9.26
CA GLY A 34 7.77 7.01 9.52
C GLY A 34 7.49 7.86 8.28
N ASP A 35 6.87 7.28 7.26
CA ASP A 35 6.48 7.98 6.03
C ASP A 35 5.18 8.81 6.19
N MET A 36 4.48 8.65 7.33
CA MET A 36 3.16 9.23 7.60
C MET A 36 2.15 8.95 6.47
N SER A 37 2.29 7.81 5.83
CA SER A 37 1.57 7.43 4.60
C SER A 37 1.43 5.90 4.54
N TYR A 38 1.93 5.28 3.48
CA TYR A 38 1.72 3.89 3.11
C TYR A 38 2.23 2.88 4.16
N ASN A 39 3.53 2.96 4.53
CA ASN A 39 4.13 1.99 5.46
C ASN A 39 3.56 2.11 6.88
N ASP A 40 3.33 3.33 7.35
CA ASP A 40 2.74 3.54 8.68
C ASP A 40 1.31 3.01 8.73
N ARG A 41 0.54 3.16 7.63
CA ARG A 41 -0.81 2.63 7.54
C ARG A 41 -0.84 1.09 7.50
N ILE A 42 0.12 0.48 6.81
CA ILE A 42 0.32 -0.98 6.83
C ILE A 42 0.60 -1.45 8.27
N LEU A 43 1.50 -0.75 8.99
CA LEU A 43 1.85 -1.11 10.37
C LEU A 43 0.61 -1.10 11.28
N GLU A 44 -0.31 -0.15 11.12
CA GLU A 44 -1.57 -0.11 11.89
C GLU A 44 -2.38 -1.40 11.68
N GLY A 45 -2.54 -1.85 10.43
CA GLY A 45 -3.26 -3.10 10.11
C GLY A 45 -2.58 -4.35 10.69
N VAL A 46 -1.24 -4.40 10.65
CA VAL A 46 -0.44 -5.48 11.22
C VAL A 46 -0.53 -5.49 12.75
N GLN A 47 -0.52 -4.32 13.38
CA GLN A 47 -0.68 -4.20 14.84
C GLN A 47 -2.07 -4.65 15.29
N GLN A 48 -3.13 -4.25 14.57
CA GLN A 48 -4.48 -4.72 14.85
C GLN A 48 -4.56 -6.24 14.72
N PHE A 49 -4.00 -6.81 13.64
CA PHE A 49 -3.92 -8.27 13.47
C PHE A 49 -3.22 -8.94 14.65
N LYS A 50 -2.07 -8.42 15.10
CA LYS A 50 -1.34 -9.02 16.24
C LYS A 50 -2.10 -8.95 17.55
N MET A 51 -2.93 -7.92 17.76
CA MET A 51 -3.81 -7.84 18.94
C MET A 51 -4.88 -8.93 18.92
N ASP A 52 -5.47 -9.22 17.77
CA ASP A 52 -6.56 -10.19 17.61
C ASP A 52 -6.06 -11.64 17.49
N TYR A 53 -4.81 -11.82 17.03
CA TYR A 53 -4.15 -13.12 16.86
C TYR A 53 -2.82 -13.18 17.63
N PRO A 54 -2.86 -13.08 18.98
CA PRO A 54 -1.65 -13.02 19.82
C PRO A 54 -0.77 -14.27 19.75
N GLN A 55 -1.34 -15.43 19.34
CA GLN A 55 -0.64 -16.69 19.16
C GLN A 55 0.28 -16.72 17.92
N VAL A 56 0.17 -15.79 16.98
CA VAL A 56 1.03 -15.74 15.79
C VAL A 56 2.36 -15.08 16.15
N ASP A 57 3.49 -15.74 15.89
CA ASP A 57 4.81 -15.14 16.00
C ASP A 57 5.04 -14.16 14.86
N LEU A 58 5.23 -12.88 15.20
CA LEU A 58 5.37 -11.78 14.24
C LEU A 58 6.81 -11.26 14.21
N TYR A 59 7.39 -11.24 13.01
CA TYR A 59 8.73 -10.70 12.72
C TYR A 59 8.61 -9.56 11.71
N LEU A 60 8.99 -8.35 12.10
CA LEU A 60 8.92 -7.14 11.29
C LEU A 60 10.32 -6.76 10.80
N TYR A 61 10.46 -6.50 9.50
CA TYR A 61 11.70 -6.05 8.87
C TYR A 61 11.45 -4.79 8.03
N SER A 62 12.34 -3.83 8.14
CA SER A 62 12.39 -2.62 7.31
C SER A 62 13.77 -2.60 6.65
N PRO A 63 13.96 -3.27 5.49
CA PRO A 63 15.25 -3.39 4.85
C PRO A 63 15.70 -2.03 4.31
N ALA A 64 17.00 -1.78 4.40
CA ALA A 64 17.61 -0.56 3.89
C ALA A 64 17.88 -0.59 2.38
N SER A 65 17.76 -1.77 1.75
CA SER A 65 17.97 -1.96 0.31
C SER A 65 17.23 -3.19 -0.22
N LEU A 66 17.13 -3.28 -1.55
CA LEU A 66 16.54 -4.45 -2.22
C LEU A 66 17.41 -5.70 -2.03
N GLU A 67 18.73 -5.55 -1.93
CA GLU A 67 19.66 -6.67 -1.67
C GLU A 67 19.44 -7.26 -0.27
N GLU A 68 19.22 -6.42 0.73
CA GLU A 68 18.90 -6.87 2.08
C GLU A 68 17.54 -7.58 2.11
N ALA A 69 16.54 -7.03 1.43
CA ALA A 69 15.22 -7.64 1.27
C ALA A 69 15.31 -9.02 0.60
N GLU A 70 16.06 -9.13 -0.49
CA GLU A 70 16.31 -10.41 -1.19
C GLU A 70 16.97 -11.44 -0.27
N LYS A 71 17.97 -11.01 0.50
CA LYS A 71 18.65 -11.90 1.45
C LYS A 71 17.70 -12.42 2.53
N ILE A 72 16.91 -11.54 3.16
CA ILE A 72 15.94 -11.94 4.20
C ILE A 72 14.94 -12.95 3.63
N PHE A 73 14.40 -12.68 2.43
CA PHE A 73 13.44 -13.56 1.79
C PHE A 73 14.05 -14.90 1.36
N SER A 74 15.27 -14.88 0.77
CA SER A 74 16.01 -16.09 0.39
C SER A 74 16.30 -16.97 1.60
N ASP A 75 16.77 -16.38 2.70
CA ASP A 75 17.04 -17.11 3.95
C ASP A 75 15.78 -17.78 4.50
N TRP A 76 14.61 -17.09 4.41
CA TRP A 76 13.34 -17.66 4.83
C TRP A 76 12.89 -18.81 3.92
N ILE A 77 13.05 -18.69 2.60
CA ILE A 77 12.69 -19.76 1.65
C ILE A 77 13.50 -21.03 1.94
N GLN A 78 14.81 -20.87 2.21
CA GLN A 78 15.74 -21.99 2.39
C GLN A 78 15.61 -22.69 3.75
N LYS A 79 15.02 -22.04 4.76
CA LYS A 79 14.79 -22.69 6.06
C LYS A 79 13.94 -23.95 5.85
N PRO A 80 14.33 -25.11 6.41
CA PRO A 80 13.50 -26.31 6.35
C PRO A 80 12.09 -25.99 6.86
N GLY A 81 11.07 -26.46 6.14
CA GLY A 81 9.69 -26.32 6.59
C GLY A 81 9.51 -27.04 7.93
N GLN A 82 9.29 -26.29 9.01
CA GLN A 82 8.66 -26.85 10.21
C GLN A 82 7.21 -27.13 9.83
N HIS A 83 6.53 -28.04 10.52
CA HIS A 83 5.08 -28.32 10.30
C HIS A 83 4.18 -27.12 10.65
N THR A 84 4.76 -26.01 10.96
CA THR A 84 4.13 -24.75 11.38
C THR A 84 3.72 -23.93 10.18
N PRO A 85 2.47 -23.45 10.10
CA PRO A 85 2.08 -22.48 9.07
C PRO A 85 2.98 -21.26 9.09
N ALA A 86 3.48 -20.86 7.93
CA ALA A 86 4.38 -19.72 7.80
C ALA A 86 3.95 -18.83 6.63
N LEU A 87 3.81 -17.54 6.89
CA LEU A 87 3.52 -16.52 5.89
C LEU A 87 4.67 -15.52 5.81
N PHE A 88 5.10 -15.24 4.59
CA PHE A 88 6.01 -14.13 4.29
C PHE A 88 5.28 -13.07 3.47
N THR A 89 5.30 -11.84 3.93
CA THR A 89 4.69 -10.71 3.24
C THR A 89 5.76 -9.76 2.73
N LEU A 90 5.60 -9.33 1.47
CA LEU A 90 6.47 -8.37 0.79
C LEU A 90 5.63 -7.13 0.43
N ALA A 91 5.76 -6.06 1.20
CA ALA A 91 4.86 -4.91 1.17
C ALA A 91 5.29 -3.82 0.17
N SER A 92 5.67 -4.20 -1.04
CA SER A 92 5.99 -3.26 -2.13
C SER A 92 6.01 -3.96 -3.48
N SER A 93 5.63 -3.25 -4.55
CA SER A 93 5.86 -3.62 -5.95
C SER A 93 7.35 -3.78 -6.29
N ASP A 94 8.25 -3.06 -5.59
CA ASP A 94 9.71 -3.16 -5.77
C ASP A 94 10.24 -4.58 -5.50
N TYR A 95 9.50 -5.41 -4.76
CA TYR A 95 9.87 -6.78 -4.46
C TYR A 95 9.44 -7.80 -5.52
N GLU A 96 8.66 -7.40 -6.52
CA GLU A 96 8.20 -8.30 -7.58
C GLU A 96 9.37 -8.99 -8.32
N PRO A 97 10.45 -8.29 -8.74
CA PRO A 97 11.61 -8.96 -9.36
C PRO A 97 12.31 -9.96 -8.44
N ILE A 98 12.28 -9.73 -7.13
CA ILE A 98 12.86 -10.66 -6.14
C ILE A 98 12.03 -11.95 -6.06
N VAL A 99 10.70 -11.82 -6.02
CA VAL A 99 9.78 -12.96 -6.04
C VAL A 99 9.97 -13.77 -7.33
N GLU A 100 10.04 -13.13 -8.48
CA GLU A 100 10.29 -13.79 -9.76
C GLU A 100 11.61 -14.55 -9.77
N LYS A 101 12.69 -13.90 -9.38
CA LYS A 101 14.02 -14.51 -9.31
C LYS A 101 14.08 -15.73 -8.40
N LEU A 102 13.40 -15.68 -7.26
CA LEU A 102 13.56 -16.71 -6.22
C LEU A 102 12.50 -17.82 -6.30
N LEU A 103 11.31 -17.55 -6.83
CA LEU A 103 10.18 -18.50 -6.78
C LEU A 103 9.67 -18.97 -8.13
N VAL A 104 9.95 -18.30 -9.25
CA VAL A 104 9.49 -18.79 -10.56
C VAL A 104 10.09 -20.16 -10.86
N GLY A 105 9.21 -21.14 -11.15
CA GLY A 105 9.61 -22.54 -11.39
C GLY A 105 10.00 -23.33 -10.14
N LYS A 106 9.73 -22.79 -8.93
CA LYS A 106 9.95 -23.50 -7.67
C LYS A 106 8.62 -23.61 -6.90
N GLU A 107 8.45 -24.73 -6.22
CA GLU A 107 7.32 -24.94 -5.32
C GLU A 107 7.71 -24.58 -3.88
N LEU A 108 6.84 -23.85 -3.21
CA LEU A 108 6.93 -23.66 -1.76
C LEU A 108 6.49 -24.93 -1.05
N THR A 109 7.06 -25.22 0.11
CA THR A 109 6.53 -26.26 1.00
C THR A 109 5.10 -25.92 1.38
N SER A 110 4.24 -26.93 1.53
CA SER A 110 2.79 -26.76 1.71
C SER A 110 2.37 -25.84 2.85
N ASN A 111 3.21 -25.74 3.88
CA ASN A 111 2.98 -24.89 5.05
C ASN A 111 3.46 -23.44 4.86
N LYS A 112 4.22 -23.13 3.80
CA LYS A 112 4.69 -21.79 3.48
C LYS A 112 3.75 -21.11 2.49
N LYS A 113 3.45 -19.84 2.76
CA LYS A 113 2.68 -18.96 1.87
C LYS A 113 3.43 -17.64 1.71
N VAL A 114 3.21 -16.99 0.57
CA VAL A 114 3.78 -15.68 0.26
C VAL A 114 2.66 -14.73 -0.16
N LEU A 115 2.70 -13.51 0.35
CA LEU A 115 1.81 -12.43 -0.07
C LEU A 115 2.66 -11.27 -0.59
N LEU A 116 2.50 -10.94 -1.87
CA LEU A 116 3.16 -9.80 -2.51
C LEU A 116 2.14 -8.68 -2.75
N PHE A 117 2.49 -7.47 -2.32
CA PHE A 117 1.66 -6.28 -2.44
C PHE A 117 1.92 -5.55 -3.74
N GLU A 118 0.90 -4.85 -4.21
CA GLU A 118 0.94 -3.94 -5.36
C GLU A 118 1.43 -4.63 -6.65
N SER A 119 1.08 -5.92 -6.82
CA SER A 119 1.35 -6.69 -8.03
C SER A 119 0.06 -7.25 -8.61
N SER A 120 -0.10 -7.13 -9.93
CA SER A 120 -1.19 -7.73 -10.69
C SER A 120 -0.84 -9.12 -11.23
N LYS A 121 0.39 -9.58 -11.04
CA LYS A 121 0.85 -10.87 -11.57
C LYS A 121 0.21 -12.05 -10.85
N GLN A 122 -0.01 -13.11 -11.61
CA GLN A 122 -0.48 -14.40 -11.12
C GLN A 122 0.71 -15.34 -10.95
N TYR A 123 0.78 -16.01 -9.82
CA TYR A 123 1.84 -16.94 -9.48
C TYR A 123 1.29 -18.34 -9.20
N ALA A 124 2.20 -19.32 -9.01
CA ALA A 124 1.86 -20.68 -8.62
C ALA A 124 1.16 -20.72 -7.24
N GLU A 125 0.56 -21.88 -6.93
CA GLU A 125 -0.10 -22.12 -5.64
C GLU A 125 0.82 -21.79 -4.46
N GLY A 126 0.25 -21.11 -3.45
CA GLY A 126 0.98 -20.67 -2.25
C GLY A 126 1.47 -19.23 -2.32
N ILE A 127 1.35 -18.57 -3.47
CA ILE A 127 1.70 -17.14 -3.63
C ILE A 127 0.43 -16.39 -4.03
N SER A 128 0.03 -15.43 -3.22
CA SER A 128 -1.06 -14.50 -3.55
C SER A 128 -0.50 -13.09 -3.73
N THR A 129 -1.17 -12.34 -4.59
CA THR A 129 -0.86 -10.93 -4.83
C THR A 129 -2.12 -10.10 -4.65
N PHE A 130 -1.95 -8.82 -4.39
CA PHE A 130 -3.01 -7.85 -4.61
C PHE A 130 -2.45 -6.55 -5.14
N GLN A 131 -3.29 -5.82 -5.82
CA GLN A 131 -3.02 -4.45 -6.26
C GLN A 131 -4.18 -3.55 -5.85
N ILE A 132 -3.86 -2.35 -5.33
CA ILE A 132 -4.84 -1.30 -5.10
C ILE A 132 -4.76 -0.32 -6.27
N SER A 133 -5.83 -0.25 -7.06
CA SER A 133 -5.92 0.71 -8.14
C SER A 133 -6.27 2.09 -7.60
N MET A 134 -5.39 3.05 -7.83
CA MET A 134 -5.67 4.45 -7.53
C MET A 134 -6.33 5.19 -8.70
N PHE A 135 -6.64 4.52 -9.83
CA PHE A 135 -7.17 5.19 -11.02
C PHE A 135 -8.45 5.96 -10.73
N GLY A 136 -9.48 5.28 -10.19
CA GLY A 136 -10.80 5.88 -9.96
C GLY A 136 -10.78 7.06 -8.98
N ALA A 137 -10.05 6.93 -7.88
CA ALA A 137 -9.88 8.01 -6.91
C ALA A 137 -9.09 9.19 -7.49
N SER A 138 -8.05 8.91 -8.27
CA SER A 138 -7.26 9.94 -8.97
C SER A 138 -8.05 10.62 -10.09
N TYR A 139 -8.96 9.91 -10.77
CA TYR A 139 -9.91 10.52 -11.69
C TYR A 139 -10.77 11.59 -11.00
N LEU A 140 -11.30 11.27 -9.82
CA LEU A 140 -12.06 12.24 -9.01
C LEU A 140 -11.20 13.42 -8.54
N ALA A 141 -9.93 13.18 -8.22
CA ALA A 141 -8.97 14.26 -7.96
C ALA A 141 -8.77 15.18 -9.18
N GLY A 142 -8.71 14.62 -10.39
CA GLY A 142 -8.62 15.37 -11.65
C GLY A 142 -9.86 16.23 -11.91
N ILE A 143 -11.06 15.68 -11.72
CA ILE A 143 -12.33 16.44 -11.79
C ILE A 143 -12.32 17.57 -10.76
N THR A 144 -11.90 17.30 -9.52
CA THR A 144 -11.78 18.30 -8.45
C THR A 144 -10.81 19.42 -8.85
N ALA A 145 -9.65 19.06 -9.43
CA ALA A 145 -8.65 20.03 -9.89
C ALA A 145 -9.21 20.97 -10.98
N SER A 146 -9.94 20.42 -11.95
CA SER A 146 -10.57 21.22 -13.01
C SER A 146 -11.57 22.22 -12.45
N GLU A 147 -12.42 21.80 -11.51
CA GLU A 147 -13.45 22.66 -10.90
C GLU A 147 -12.81 23.79 -10.09
N ILE A 148 -11.90 23.44 -9.13
CA ILE A 148 -11.37 24.44 -8.17
C ILE A 148 -10.44 25.47 -8.82
N THR A 149 -9.83 25.12 -9.95
CA THR A 149 -8.95 26.02 -10.70
C THR A 149 -9.65 26.76 -11.84
N ASN A 150 -10.99 26.67 -11.92
CA ASN A 150 -11.79 27.19 -13.03
C ASN A 150 -11.27 26.72 -14.40
N GLN A 151 -11.02 25.42 -14.54
CA GLN A 151 -10.49 24.78 -15.74
C GLN A 151 -9.12 25.33 -16.14
N ALA A 152 -8.21 25.46 -15.17
CA ALA A 152 -6.83 25.88 -15.45
C ALA A 152 -6.23 25.06 -16.59
N GLU A 153 -5.42 25.72 -17.42
CA GLU A 153 -4.85 25.09 -18.63
C GLU A 153 -3.89 23.94 -18.28
N LYS A 154 -3.26 23.98 -17.09
CA LYS A 154 -2.25 22.95 -16.72
C LYS A 154 -2.18 22.60 -15.24
N ALA A 155 -1.79 21.36 -14.97
CA ALA A 155 -1.44 20.85 -13.66
C ALA A 155 -0.09 20.10 -13.68
N LEU A 156 0.57 20.00 -12.53
CA LEU A 156 1.79 19.19 -12.38
C LEU A 156 1.47 17.89 -11.66
N ILE A 157 1.95 16.78 -12.20
CA ILE A 157 1.97 15.48 -11.54
C ILE A 157 3.40 15.18 -11.11
N VAL A 158 3.60 14.94 -9.82
CA VAL A 158 4.92 14.62 -9.24
C VAL A 158 4.92 13.16 -8.84
N LEU A 159 5.68 12.33 -9.55
CA LEU A 159 5.83 10.90 -9.27
C LEU A 159 7.16 10.60 -8.59
N ALA A 160 7.17 9.62 -7.69
CA ALA A 160 8.39 9.19 -7.00
C ALA A 160 9.45 8.71 -7.99
N ASN A 161 9.06 7.81 -8.90
CA ASN A 161 9.96 7.25 -9.91
C ASN A 161 9.23 6.92 -11.21
N ASN A 162 9.99 6.47 -12.20
CA ASN A 162 9.47 6.16 -13.53
C ASN A 162 9.22 4.67 -13.79
N THR A 163 9.37 3.81 -12.81
CA THR A 163 9.28 2.35 -12.95
C THR A 163 8.11 1.74 -12.19
N ASP A 164 7.56 2.42 -11.20
CA ASP A 164 6.53 1.89 -10.32
C ASP A 164 5.13 2.01 -10.95
N SER A 165 4.55 0.87 -11.34
CA SER A 165 3.27 0.81 -12.03
C SER A 165 2.10 1.44 -11.25
N PRO A 166 1.89 1.20 -9.95
CA PRO A 166 0.80 1.80 -9.19
C PRO A 166 0.71 3.33 -9.27
N ILE A 167 1.86 4.04 -9.22
CA ILE A 167 1.83 5.51 -9.30
C ILE A 167 1.57 6.01 -10.71
N HIS A 168 1.92 5.25 -11.74
CA HIS A 168 1.53 5.54 -13.12
C HIS A 168 0.04 5.39 -13.34
N ILE A 169 -0.59 4.38 -12.71
CA ILE A 169 -2.05 4.19 -12.74
C ILE A 169 -2.76 5.41 -12.11
N ALA A 170 -2.25 5.94 -11.00
CA ALA A 170 -2.78 7.16 -10.39
C ALA A 170 -2.65 8.37 -11.35
N ARG A 171 -1.51 8.51 -12.03
CA ARG A 171 -1.32 9.53 -13.07
C ARG A 171 -2.36 9.43 -14.17
N GLU A 172 -2.58 8.25 -14.74
CA GLU A 172 -3.56 8.03 -15.81
C GLU A 172 -4.98 8.39 -15.37
N GLY A 173 -5.36 8.00 -14.14
CA GLY A 173 -6.65 8.39 -13.56
C GLY A 173 -6.80 9.90 -13.48
N PHE A 174 -5.81 10.60 -12.91
CA PHE A 174 -5.83 12.05 -12.79
C PHE A 174 -5.92 12.74 -14.16
N MET A 175 -5.08 12.34 -15.12
CA MET A 175 -5.08 12.88 -16.47
C MET A 175 -6.42 12.67 -17.19
N THR A 176 -7.08 11.54 -16.95
CA THR A 176 -8.40 11.24 -17.53
C THR A 176 -9.51 12.14 -16.94
N GLY A 177 -9.39 12.52 -15.68
CA GLY A 177 -10.36 13.39 -15.00
C GLY A 177 -10.10 14.89 -15.19
N PHE A 178 -8.85 15.29 -15.39
CA PHE A 178 -8.46 16.70 -15.53
C PHE A 178 -8.72 17.21 -16.94
N GLN A 179 -9.38 18.37 -17.08
CA GLN A 179 -9.78 18.91 -18.38
C GLN A 179 -8.69 19.75 -19.09
N GLY A 180 -7.53 19.97 -18.44
CA GLY A 180 -6.39 20.66 -19.00
C GLY A 180 -5.26 19.73 -19.43
N THR A 181 -4.05 20.28 -19.56
CA THR A 181 -2.83 19.51 -19.81
C THR A 181 -2.12 19.17 -18.50
N CYS A 182 -1.56 17.95 -18.43
CA CYS A 182 -0.75 17.54 -17.28
C CYS A 182 0.72 17.43 -17.68
N GLU A 183 1.57 18.10 -16.93
CA GLU A 183 3.02 17.87 -16.99
C GLU A 183 3.40 16.87 -15.90
N THR A 184 4.28 15.90 -16.21
CA THR A 184 4.74 14.88 -15.26
C THR A 184 6.21 15.05 -14.99
N THR A 185 6.60 15.02 -13.72
CA THR A 185 8.00 14.98 -13.29
C THR A 185 8.25 13.79 -12.37
N TYR A 186 9.47 13.24 -12.43
CA TYR A 186 9.93 12.14 -11.62
C TYR A 186 11.01 12.62 -10.65
N LEU A 187 10.97 12.16 -9.40
CA LEU A 187 11.95 12.55 -8.38
C LEU A 187 13.24 11.73 -8.49
N ALA A 188 13.12 10.45 -8.88
CA ALA A 188 14.24 9.55 -9.10
C ALA A 188 13.91 8.50 -10.19
N ASN A 189 14.84 7.57 -10.44
CA ASN A 189 14.62 6.43 -11.32
C ASN A 189 14.37 5.12 -10.53
N ASP A 190 14.29 5.19 -9.21
CA ASP A 190 14.12 4.07 -8.30
C ASP A 190 13.31 4.49 -7.05
N TRP A 191 13.20 3.59 -6.08
CA TRP A 191 12.47 3.80 -4.84
C TRP A 191 12.94 5.01 -4.02
N THR A 192 14.15 5.53 -4.23
CA THR A 192 14.66 6.71 -3.47
C THR A 192 13.85 7.98 -3.73
N GLY A 193 13.05 7.99 -4.80
CA GLY A 193 12.06 9.05 -5.04
C GLY A 193 10.99 9.16 -3.95
N TYR A 194 10.74 8.11 -3.17
CA TYR A 194 9.79 8.13 -2.06
C TYR A 194 10.33 8.80 -0.78
N ILE A 195 11.64 9.02 -0.67
CA ILE A 195 12.30 9.57 0.53
C ILE A 195 13.01 10.91 0.29
N SER A 196 12.60 11.65 -0.74
CA SER A 196 13.26 12.89 -1.20
C SER A 196 12.54 14.18 -0.78
N ALA A 197 11.99 14.27 0.44
CA ALA A 197 11.19 15.40 0.92
C ALA A 197 11.92 16.77 0.85
N ASN A 198 13.22 16.80 1.08
CA ASN A 198 14.02 18.03 0.94
C ASN A 198 14.13 18.49 -0.53
N LEU A 199 14.14 17.58 -1.47
CA LEU A 199 14.14 17.89 -2.90
C LEU A 199 12.81 18.54 -3.30
N THR A 200 11.68 17.93 -2.94
CA THR A 200 10.34 18.45 -3.26
C THR A 200 10.09 19.80 -2.61
N TYR A 201 10.51 20.00 -1.36
CA TYR A 201 10.43 21.31 -0.70
C TYR A 201 11.16 22.42 -1.51
N ARG A 202 12.39 22.14 -1.99
CA ARG A 202 13.14 23.11 -2.81
C ARG A 202 12.49 23.37 -4.16
N LYS A 203 11.96 22.33 -4.78
CA LYS A 203 11.28 22.40 -6.09
C LYS A 203 9.97 23.18 -6.05
N MET A 204 9.30 23.22 -4.91
CA MET A 204 8.07 24.00 -4.73
C MET A 204 8.24 25.49 -5.00
N LYS A 205 9.46 26.05 -4.86
CA LYS A 205 9.74 27.45 -5.21
C LYS A 205 9.51 27.76 -6.70
N GLU A 206 9.76 26.76 -7.54
CA GLU A 206 9.55 26.83 -9.00
C GLU A 206 8.13 26.37 -9.36
N TRP A 207 7.73 25.20 -8.89
CA TRP A 207 6.44 24.60 -9.21
C TRP A 207 5.26 25.46 -8.76
N GLY A 208 5.34 26.05 -7.57
CA GLY A 208 4.28 26.91 -7.01
C GLY A 208 4.02 28.19 -7.80
N GLN A 209 4.99 28.64 -8.63
CA GLN A 209 4.83 29.79 -9.52
C GLN A 209 4.27 29.41 -10.90
N GLN A 210 4.40 28.14 -11.29
CA GLN A 210 4.08 27.70 -12.64
C GLN A 210 2.75 26.95 -12.73
N TYR A 211 2.35 26.26 -11.66
CA TYR A 211 1.18 25.38 -11.68
C TYR A 211 0.17 25.80 -10.61
N PRO A 212 -1.10 26.00 -10.96
CA PRO A 212 -2.16 26.27 -9.98
C PRO A 212 -2.60 25.03 -9.20
N PHE A 213 -2.25 23.82 -9.69
CA PHE A 213 -2.57 22.56 -9.07
C PHE A 213 -1.41 21.57 -9.18
N ILE A 214 -1.10 20.86 -8.09
CA ILE A 214 -0.08 19.80 -8.07
C ILE A 214 -0.68 18.51 -7.49
N PHE A 215 -0.51 17.42 -8.23
CA PHE A 215 -0.86 16.07 -7.83
C PHE A 215 0.40 15.27 -7.46
N PRO A 216 0.75 15.18 -6.16
CA PRO A 216 1.96 14.49 -5.73
C PRO A 216 1.66 13.02 -5.38
N VAL A 217 2.32 12.10 -6.08
CA VAL A 217 2.23 10.64 -5.87
C VAL A 217 3.64 10.12 -5.57
N ALA A 218 4.20 10.54 -4.45
CA ALA A 218 5.60 10.30 -4.12
C ALA A 218 5.84 9.94 -2.63
N GLY A 219 4.85 9.34 -1.97
CA GLY A 219 4.97 8.84 -0.60
C GLY A 219 5.54 9.88 0.37
N GLY A 220 6.56 9.51 1.17
CA GLY A 220 7.19 10.40 2.14
C GLY A 220 7.80 11.68 1.55
N SER A 221 8.10 11.71 0.23
CA SER A 221 8.57 12.92 -0.45
C SER A 221 7.50 14.01 -0.52
N ASN A 222 6.21 13.67 -0.43
CA ASN A 222 5.10 14.64 -0.40
C ASN A 222 5.19 15.57 0.82
N ALA A 223 5.81 15.13 1.91
CA ALA A 223 6.00 15.94 3.12
C ALA A 223 6.70 17.28 2.85
N GLY A 224 7.63 17.31 1.89
CA GLY A 224 8.29 18.55 1.46
C GLY A 224 7.34 19.53 0.76
N ILE A 225 6.40 19.01 -0.06
CA ILE A 225 5.37 19.80 -0.74
C ILE A 225 4.40 20.40 0.29
N TYR A 226 3.88 19.55 1.19
CA TYR A 226 2.92 20.00 2.22
C TYR A 226 3.56 20.97 3.23
N ARG A 227 4.83 20.75 3.57
CA ARG A 227 5.58 21.70 4.41
C ARG A 227 5.69 23.07 3.75
N TYR A 228 6.08 23.12 2.48
CA TYR A 228 6.17 24.38 1.73
C TYR A 228 4.82 25.11 1.72
N SER A 229 3.72 24.39 1.45
CA SER A 229 2.39 25.00 1.38
C SER A 229 1.87 25.56 2.71
N ARG A 230 2.42 25.13 3.84
CA ARG A 230 2.13 25.73 5.16
C ARG A 230 2.93 26.99 5.44
N GLU A 231 4.11 27.11 4.84
CA GLU A 231 5.05 28.22 5.10
C GLU A 231 4.82 29.42 4.17
N TYR A 232 4.09 29.23 3.06
CA TYR A 232 3.87 30.25 2.04
C TYR A 232 2.39 30.37 1.65
N ASP A 233 1.84 31.60 1.71
CA ASP A 233 0.42 31.86 1.42
C ASP A 233 0.07 31.66 -0.05
N SER A 234 1.00 31.98 -0.97
CA SER A 234 0.82 31.78 -2.40
C SER A 234 1.31 30.39 -2.81
N CYS A 235 0.43 29.40 -2.72
CA CYS A 235 0.73 28.02 -3.03
C CYS A 235 -0.36 27.41 -3.90
N PRO A 236 -0.03 26.48 -4.82
CA PRO A 236 -1.02 25.74 -5.60
C PRO A 236 -1.92 24.89 -4.73
N TYR A 237 -3.09 24.55 -5.25
CA TYR A 237 -3.91 23.48 -4.67
C TYR A 237 -3.20 22.13 -4.78
N LEU A 238 -3.44 21.26 -3.80
CA LEU A 238 -2.73 20.01 -3.62
C LEU A 238 -3.70 18.84 -3.42
N VAL A 239 -3.17 17.64 -3.58
CA VAL A 239 -3.82 16.36 -3.22
C VAL A 239 -3.06 15.69 -2.08
N GLY A 240 -3.78 15.13 -1.10
CA GLY A 240 -3.25 14.20 -0.11
C GLY A 240 -3.20 12.77 -0.66
N MET A 241 -2.29 11.93 -0.13
CA MET A 241 -2.10 10.55 -0.59
C MET A 241 -2.13 9.57 0.58
N ASP A 242 -2.67 8.38 0.30
CA ASP A 242 -2.77 7.18 1.13
C ASP A 242 -3.68 7.31 2.36
N ILE A 243 -3.66 8.44 3.06
CA ILE A 243 -4.52 8.77 4.20
C ILE A 243 -5.12 10.17 4.02
N ASP A 244 -6.11 10.54 4.85
CA ASP A 244 -6.61 11.90 4.88
C ASP A 244 -5.53 12.85 5.42
N GLN A 245 -4.96 13.65 4.53
CA GLN A 245 -3.90 14.61 4.81
C GLN A 245 -4.40 16.06 4.84
N SER A 246 -5.72 16.29 4.87
CA SER A 246 -6.33 17.63 4.89
C SER A 246 -5.82 18.53 6.02
N HIS A 247 -5.41 17.93 7.14
CA HIS A 247 -4.83 18.65 8.30
C HIS A 247 -3.41 19.20 8.06
N LEU A 248 -2.72 18.71 7.01
CA LEU A 248 -1.33 19.12 6.73
C LEU A 248 -1.24 20.46 6.00
N SER A 249 -2.27 20.88 5.25
CA SER A 249 -2.29 22.17 4.57
C SER A 249 -3.71 22.54 4.13
N ASN A 250 -4.06 23.81 4.24
CA ASN A 250 -5.31 24.36 3.71
C ASN A 250 -5.40 24.34 2.18
N GLN A 251 -4.32 24.02 1.47
CA GLN A 251 -4.30 23.88 0.02
C GLN A 251 -4.69 22.47 -0.43
N ILE A 252 -4.78 21.49 0.47
CA ILE A 252 -5.17 20.12 0.15
C ILE A 252 -6.68 20.08 -0.06
N THR A 253 -7.10 19.85 -1.33
CA THR A 253 -8.51 19.82 -1.74
C THR A 253 -9.23 18.54 -1.37
N GLY A 254 -8.49 17.47 -1.22
CA GLY A 254 -8.91 16.14 -0.83
C GLY A 254 -7.74 15.18 -0.84
N SER A 255 -7.99 13.92 -0.50
CA SER A 255 -6.97 12.89 -0.45
C SER A 255 -7.42 11.61 -1.17
N VAL A 256 -6.50 11.02 -1.94
CA VAL A 256 -6.62 9.64 -2.43
C VAL A 256 -6.28 8.73 -1.26
N ILE A 257 -7.26 8.01 -0.76
CA ILE A 257 -7.13 7.15 0.43
C ILE A 257 -6.96 5.70 0.00
N LYS A 258 -5.96 5.02 0.56
CA LYS A 258 -5.83 3.56 0.52
C LYS A 258 -6.14 2.99 1.90
N HIS A 259 -7.17 2.19 2.02
CA HIS A 259 -7.47 1.44 3.24
C HIS A 259 -6.62 0.16 3.32
N ILE A 260 -5.30 0.33 3.16
CA ILE A 260 -4.35 -0.77 3.14
C ILE A 260 -4.29 -1.51 4.49
N ASP A 261 -4.49 -0.80 5.60
CA ASP A 261 -4.63 -1.36 6.94
C ASP A 261 -5.73 -2.42 7.01
N ARG A 262 -6.92 -2.10 6.48
CA ARG A 262 -8.07 -3.00 6.45
C ARG A 262 -7.85 -4.18 5.52
N LEU A 263 -7.24 -3.93 4.36
CA LEU A 263 -6.95 -4.96 3.38
C LEU A 263 -5.92 -5.97 3.92
N ILE A 264 -4.84 -5.48 4.53
CA ILE A 264 -3.84 -6.33 5.16
C ILE A 264 -4.44 -7.15 6.29
N TYR A 265 -5.20 -6.50 7.18
CA TYR A 265 -5.89 -7.20 8.25
C TYR A 265 -6.77 -8.35 7.70
N HIS A 266 -7.51 -8.11 6.61
CA HIS A 266 -8.31 -9.14 5.96
C HIS A 266 -7.46 -10.33 5.50
N TYR A 267 -6.38 -10.09 4.74
CA TYR A 267 -5.50 -11.15 4.23
C TYR A 267 -4.85 -11.96 5.36
N LEU A 268 -4.34 -11.28 6.38
CA LEU A 268 -3.69 -11.92 7.51
C LEU A 268 -4.67 -12.73 8.36
N SER A 269 -5.89 -12.22 8.55
CA SER A 269 -6.96 -12.91 9.31
C SER A 269 -7.44 -14.17 8.59
N GLU A 270 -7.65 -14.12 7.27
CA GLU A 270 -7.98 -15.30 6.47
C GLU A 270 -6.88 -16.36 6.58
N TRP A 271 -5.62 -15.96 6.42
CA TRP A 271 -4.51 -16.90 6.57
C TRP A 271 -4.45 -17.51 7.99
N ALA A 272 -4.59 -16.71 9.04
CA ALA A 272 -4.50 -17.20 10.41
C ALA A 272 -5.67 -18.13 10.79
N THR A 273 -6.85 -17.92 10.17
CA THR A 273 -8.08 -18.68 10.49
C THR A 273 -8.21 -19.95 9.67
N VAL A 274 -7.98 -19.88 8.35
CA VAL A 274 -8.21 -20.99 7.41
C VAL A 274 -6.94 -21.55 6.78
N GLY A 275 -5.77 -20.98 7.07
CA GLY A 275 -4.49 -21.41 6.52
C GLY A 275 -4.30 -21.09 5.04
N LYS A 276 -5.16 -20.24 4.46
CA LYS A 276 -5.14 -19.87 3.03
C LYS A 276 -5.14 -18.36 2.89
N LEU A 277 -4.51 -17.88 1.83
CA LEU A 277 -4.62 -16.50 1.41
C LEU A 277 -5.79 -16.34 0.44
N PRO A 278 -6.48 -15.18 0.43
CA PRO A 278 -7.39 -14.84 -0.65
C PRO A 278 -6.72 -14.96 -2.03
N ALA A 279 -7.51 -15.22 -3.07
CA ALA A 279 -6.99 -15.23 -4.44
C ALA A 279 -6.41 -13.85 -4.81
N SER A 280 -5.45 -13.86 -5.75
CA SER A 280 -4.89 -12.61 -6.28
C SER A 280 -5.98 -11.72 -6.87
N GLN A 281 -6.03 -10.45 -6.48
CA GLN A 281 -7.13 -9.55 -6.79
C GLN A 281 -6.68 -8.10 -6.96
N LEU A 282 -7.42 -7.38 -7.82
CA LEU A 282 -7.34 -5.93 -7.99
C LEU A 282 -8.48 -5.26 -7.21
N TYR A 283 -8.14 -4.26 -6.40
CA TYR A 283 -9.07 -3.47 -5.60
C TYR A 283 -9.13 -2.03 -6.13
N GLY A 284 -10.17 -1.71 -6.88
CA GLY A 284 -10.45 -0.36 -7.39
C GLY A 284 -11.41 0.42 -6.49
N LEU A 285 -11.85 1.57 -6.99
CA LEU A 285 -12.75 2.51 -6.29
C LEU A 285 -14.07 1.86 -5.82
N GLU A 286 -14.60 0.88 -6.57
CA GLU A 286 -15.81 0.14 -6.22
C GLU A 286 -15.62 -0.79 -5.02
N SER A 287 -14.38 -1.21 -4.75
CA SER A 287 -14.09 -2.18 -3.68
C SER A 287 -14.23 -1.62 -2.26
N GLY A 288 -14.20 -0.30 -2.09
CA GLY A 288 -14.17 0.37 -0.81
C GLY A 288 -12.81 0.32 -0.08
N TYR A 289 -11.76 -0.23 -0.73
CA TYR A 289 -10.39 -0.18 -0.22
C TYR A 289 -9.58 1.01 -0.75
N VAL A 290 -10.14 1.76 -1.69
CA VAL A 290 -9.61 3.04 -2.16
C VAL A 290 -10.75 4.05 -2.26
N ASP A 291 -10.48 5.31 -1.97
CA ASP A 291 -11.46 6.38 -2.05
C ASP A 291 -10.82 7.74 -2.38
N TRP A 292 -11.65 8.67 -2.81
CA TRP A 292 -11.36 10.10 -2.84
C TRP A 292 -12.18 10.80 -1.77
N VAL A 293 -11.51 11.37 -0.78
CA VAL A 293 -12.15 12.09 0.33
C VAL A 293 -11.88 13.59 0.20
N VAL A 294 -12.92 14.37 0.03
CA VAL A 294 -12.84 15.83 -0.06
C VAL A 294 -12.46 16.41 1.29
N SER A 295 -11.47 17.29 1.33
CA SER A 295 -11.09 17.98 2.57
C SER A 295 -12.23 18.81 3.14
N PRO A 296 -12.40 18.90 4.48
CA PRO A 296 -13.50 19.62 5.11
C PRO A 296 -13.67 21.06 4.63
N LEU A 297 -12.57 21.75 4.34
CA LEU A 297 -12.57 23.12 3.84
C LEU A 297 -13.24 23.26 2.47
N PHE A 298 -13.25 22.22 1.66
CA PHE A 298 -13.76 22.23 0.29
C PHE A 298 -15.09 21.46 0.11
N GLN A 299 -15.63 20.84 1.16
CA GLN A 299 -16.84 20.01 1.06
C GLN A 299 -18.01 20.77 0.45
N GLY A 300 -18.25 22.00 0.87
CA GLY A 300 -19.35 22.83 0.35
C GLY A 300 -19.29 23.09 -1.15
N ALA A 301 -18.08 23.11 -1.72
CA ALA A 301 -17.88 23.36 -3.15
C ALA A 301 -17.79 22.08 -3.98
N LEU A 302 -17.18 21.01 -3.42
CA LEU A 302 -16.74 19.86 -4.22
C LEU A 302 -17.48 18.54 -3.91
N GLN A 303 -18.14 18.40 -2.75
CA GLN A 303 -18.73 17.12 -2.35
C GLN A 303 -19.76 16.60 -3.36
N SER A 304 -20.71 17.44 -3.76
CA SER A 304 -21.74 17.05 -4.74
C SER A 304 -21.16 16.75 -6.11
N LEU A 305 -20.11 17.45 -6.53
CA LEU A 305 -19.41 17.20 -7.77
C LEU A 305 -18.80 15.78 -7.77
N VAL A 306 -18.09 15.45 -6.69
CA VAL A 306 -17.44 14.15 -6.51
C VAL A 306 -18.45 13.02 -6.51
N GLU A 307 -19.55 13.17 -5.76
CA GLU A 307 -20.63 12.18 -5.72
C GLU A 307 -21.25 11.92 -7.10
N ASN A 308 -21.50 12.97 -7.87
CA ASN A 308 -22.04 12.89 -9.22
C ASN A 308 -21.10 12.20 -10.23
N HIS A 309 -19.78 12.28 -10.02
CA HIS A 309 -18.81 11.69 -10.92
C HIS A 309 -18.31 10.31 -10.46
N ARG A 310 -18.68 9.84 -9.25
CA ARG A 310 -18.20 8.59 -8.68
C ARG A 310 -18.45 7.38 -9.58
N GLN A 311 -19.67 7.25 -10.11
CA GLN A 311 -20.01 6.14 -11.01
C GLN A 311 -19.24 6.21 -12.33
N THR A 312 -19.01 7.41 -12.84
CA THR A 312 -18.18 7.63 -14.03
C THR A 312 -16.74 7.21 -13.76
N ALA A 313 -16.17 7.57 -12.59
CA ALA A 313 -14.82 7.18 -12.20
C ALA A 313 -14.66 5.66 -12.15
N ILE A 314 -15.62 4.93 -11.57
CA ILE A 314 -15.64 3.45 -11.54
C ILE A 314 -15.67 2.89 -12.97
N THR A 315 -16.49 3.46 -13.83
CA THR A 315 -16.61 3.01 -15.23
C THR A 315 -15.31 3.25 -16.00
N GLN A 316 -14.69 4.42 -15.85
CA GLN A 316 -13.40 4.74 -16.47
C GLN A 316 -12.26 3.84 -15.97
N GLU A 317 -12.24 3.55 -14.67
CA GLU A 317 -11.29 2.61 -14.09
C GLU A 317 -11.41 1.20 -14.69
N LYS A 318 -12.63 0.68 -14.81
CA LYS A 318 -12.89 -0.63 -15.46
C LYS A 318 -12.43 -0.63 -16.91
N ALA A 319 -12.79 0.41 -17.66
CA ALA A 319 -12.39 0.54 -19.07
C ALA A 319 -10.85 0.63 -19.23
N TYR A 320 -10.16 1.31 -18.32
CA TYR A 320 -8.69 1.37 -18.32
C TYR A 320 -8.08 -0.03 -18.19
N TYR A 321 -8.55 -0.84 -17.25
CA TYR A 321 -8.03 -2.20 -17.07
C TYR A 321 -8.42 -3.14 -18.20
N GLU A 322 -9.63 -3.03 -18.76
CA GLU A 322 -10.04 -3.80 -19.95
C GLU A 322 -9.14 -3.50 -21.16
N ALA A 323 -8.72 -2.23 -21.32
CA ALA A 323 -7.85 -1.83 -22.42
C ALA A 323 -6.36 -2.18 -22.22
N THR A 324 -5.92 -2.39 -20.97
CA THR A 324 -4.52 -2.66 -20.63
C THR A 324 -4.23 -4.12 -20.30
N GLN A 325 -5.26 -4.97 -20.18
CA GLN A 325 -5.07 -6.42 -20.08
C GLN A 325 -4.66 -6.97 -21.46
N PRO A 326 -3.59 -7.79 -21.51
CA PRO A 326 -3.09 -8.38 -22.75
C PRO A 326 -4.03 -9.42 -23.36
#